data_73a3673901e3cc6fd95dd2663564cdd8
#
_entry.id   73a3673901e3cc6fd95dd2663564cdd8
#
_cell.length_a   1.000
_cell.length_b   1.000
_cell.length_c   1.000
_cell.angle_alpha   90.00
_cell.angle_beta   90.00
_cell.angle_gamma   90.00
#
_symmetry.space_group_name_H-M   'P 1'
#
loop_
_entity.id
_entity.type
_entity.pdbx_description
1 polymer ?
#
loop_
_entity_poly.entity_id
_entity_poly.type
_entity_poly.pdbx_seq_one_letter_code
_entity_poly.pdbx_strand_id
1 'polypeptide(L)'
;MKPVKLLIALLLALLPSLMRVQADTTVFALLDLTRPGLERVAELHAAGDDKAAAEALLDYYRRRTGVVCPDADPAGITITPEEQRWADEAMEHRFFVHKGYQPSYFYGDDIDWEYWPVKDNELRWQLHRMKWWVPMGKAYRLSGDERYAAEWCAEYLDWMRKNPLTAYDERKAGNWTQAENVYFA
;
A
#
# COMPACT_ATOMS: atom_id res chain seq x y z
N MET A 1 4.88 -29.95 -45.22
CA MET A 1 4.12 -28.97 -44.37
C MET A 1 4.14 -29.30 -42.86
N LYS A 2 5.21 -29.92 -42.34
CA LYS A 2 5.31 -30.28 -40.90
C LYS A 2 6.27 -29.42 -40.03
N PRO A 3 7.25 -28.65 -40.58
CA PRO A 3 8.16 -27.91 -39.71
C PRO A 3 7.60 -26.60 -39.14
N VAL A 4 6.64 -25.94 -39.81
CA VAL A 4 6.10 -24.64 -39.39
C VAL A 4 5.22 -24.76 -38.13
N LYS A 5 4.45 -25.84 -37.98
CA LYS A 5 3.61 -26.08 -36.80
C LYS A 5 4.43 -26.36 -35.54
N LEU A 6 5.59 -26.99 -35.69
CA LEU A 6 6.51 -27.28 -34.57
C LEU A 6 7.20 -25.99 -34.09
N LEU A 7 7.55 -25.09 -35.01
CA LEU A 7 8.18 -23.81 -34.68
C LEU A 7 7.22 -22.89 -33.94
N ILE A 8 5.95 -22.84 -34.32
CA ILE A 8 4.90 -22.05 -33.65
C ILE A 8 4.61 -22.59 -32.25
N ALA A 9 4.60 -23.93 -32.08
CA ALA A 9 4.40 -24.55 -30.76
C ALA A 9 5.58 -24.28 -29.83
N LEU A 10 6.81 -24.23 -30.32
CA LEU A 10 8.01 -23.86 -29.54
C LEU A 10 8.02 -22.38 -29.19
N LEU A 11 7.60 -21.49 -30.08
CA LEU A 11 7.44 -20.06 -29.81
C LEU A 11 6.36 -19.77 -28.78
N LEU A 12 5.21 -20.49 -28.83
CA LEU A 12 4.14 -20.35 -27.85
C LEU A 12 4.49 -20.94 -26.48
N ALA A 13 5.40 -21.91 -26.40
CA ALA A 13 5.90 -22.44 -25.13
C ALA A 13 6.94 -21.52 -24.46
N LEU A 14 7.58 -20.63 -25.21
CA LEU A 14 8.55 -19.63 -24.69
C LEU A 14 7.87 -18.32 -24.22
N LEU A 15 6.66 -18.04 -24.67
CA LEU A 15 5.90 -16.84 -24.29
C LEU A 15 5.65 -16.72 -22.78
N PRO A 16 5.31 -17.78 -22.03
CA PRO A 16 5.17 -17.66 -20.57
C PRO A 16 6.48 -17.36 -19.86
N SER A 17 7.61 -17.78 -20.42
CA SER A 17 8.94 -17.50 -19.83
C SER A 17 9.41 -16.07 -20.09
N LEU A 18 9.03 -15.49 -21.24
CA LEU A 18 9.33 -14.08 -21.55
C LEU A 18 8.41 -13.10 -20.81
N MET A 19 7.16 -13.49 -20.52
CA MET A 19 6.26 -12.68 -19.69
C MET A 19 6.59 -12.73 -18.19
N ARG A 20 7.35 -13.72 -17.72
CA ARG A 20 7.83 -13.78 -16.33
C ARG A 20 8.98 -12.82 -16.01
N VAL A 21 9.66 -12.29 -17.00
CA VAL A 21 10.83 -11.41 -16.78
C VAL A 21 10.45 -9.97 -16.43
N GLN A 22 9.18 -9.58 -16.54
CA GLN A 22 8.74 -8.20 -16.29
C GLN A 22 7.93 -8.00 -15.00
N ALA A 23 7.77 -9.04 -14.18
CA ALA A 23 6.94 -8.99 -12.96
C ALA A 23 7.72 -9.17 -11.65
N ASP A 24 9.04 -9.34 -11.69
CA ASP A 24 9.82 -9.72 -10.51
C ASP A 24 10.93 -8.74 -10.16
N THR A 25 10.56 -7.49 -9.87
CA THR A 25 11.30 -6.85 -8.78
C THR A 25 10.55 -7.25 -7.51
N THR A 26 10.76 -8.48 -7.06
CA THR A 26 10.19 -8.94 -5.79
C THR A 26 10.71 -8.03 -4.69
N VAL A 27 9.94 -7.85 -3.64
CA VAL A 27 10.38 -7.13 -2.43
C VAL A 27 11.77 -7.60 -1.97
N PHE A 28 12.13 -8.86 -2.22
CA PHE A 28 13.42 -9.46 -1.86
C PHE A 28 14.61 -8.83 -2.60
N ALA A 29 14.44 -8.34 -3.83
CA ALA A 29 15.49 -7.64 -4.57
C ALA A 29 15.81 -6.26 -3.97
N LEU A 30 14.91 -5.70 -3.16
CA LEU A 30 15.06 -4.41 -2.48
C LEU A 30 15.57 -4.56 -1.05
N LEU A 31 15.66 -5.78 -0.52
CA LEU A 31 16.05 -6.05 0.85
C LEU A 31 17.51 -6.54 0.94
N ASP A 32 18.20 -6.08 1.97
CA ASP A 32 19.47 -6.66 2.39
C ASP A 32 19.18 -7.93 3.21
N LEU A 33 19.10 -9.06 2.51
CA LEU A 33 18.82 -10.37 3.11
C LEU A 33 19.99 -10.94 3.94
N THR A 34 21.14 -10.24 3.99
CA THR A 34 22.28 -10.63 4.83
C THR A 34 22.13 -10.18 6.28
N ARG A 35 21.08 -9.38 6.58
CA ARG A 35 20.81 -8.89 7.92
C ARG A 35 20.45 -10.03 8.89
N PRO A 36 20.95 -9.98 10.14
CA PRO A 36 20.60 -10.95 11.17
C PRO A 36 19.08 -11.10 11.34
N GLY A 37 18.62 -12.33 11.34
CA GLY A 37 17.19 -12.69 11.49
C GLY A 37 16.46 -12.86 10.15
N LEU A 38 17.10 -12.59 9.02
CA LEU A 38 16.54 -12.80 7.67
C LEU A 38 17.09 -14.05 6.98
N GLU A 39 17.86 -14.88 7.68
CA GLU A 39 18.51 -16.09 7.13
C GLU A 39 17.48 -17.02 6.48
N ARG A 40 16.35 -17.25 7.17
CA ARG A 40 15.27 -18.09 6.65
C ARG A 40 14.61 -17.52 5.41
N VAL A 41 14.45 -16.22 5.35
CA VAL A 41 13.91 -15.50 4.17
C VAL A 41 14.86 -15.68 2.98
N ALA A 42 16.16 -15.48 3.22
CA ALA A 42 17.20 -15.62 2.20
C ALA A 42 17.24 -17.06 1.63
N GLU A 43 17.20 -18.08 2.49
CA GLU A 43 17.18 -19.49 2.08
C GLU A 43 15.98 -19.82 1.20
N LEU A 44 14.77 -19.42 1.60
CA LEU A 44 13.54 -19.69 0.87
C LEU A 44 13.51 -18.95 -0.48
N HIS A 45 13.92 -17.70 -0.49
CA HIS A 45 14.03 -16.93 -1.72
C HIS A 45 15.05 -17.56 -2.68
N ALA A 46 16.23 -17.95 -2.20
CA ALA A 46 17.25 -18.63 -2.99
C ALA A 46 16.77 -19.98 -3.55
N ALA A 47 15.86 -20.67 -2.84
CA ALA A 47 15.22 -21.89 -3.30
C ALA A 47 14.08 -21.64 -4.32
N GLY A 48 13.72 -20.38 -4.61
CA GLY A 48 12.63 -19.99 -5.51
C GLY A 48 11.24 -20.11 -4.89
N ASP A 49 11.13 -20.32 -3.57
CA ASP A 49 9.86 -20.35 -2.84
C ASP A 49 9.56 -18.96 -2.26
N ASP A 50 9.22 -18.02 -3.15
CA ASP A 50 8.95 -16.63 -2.78
C ASP A 50 7.70 -16.48 -1.90
N LYS A 51 6.76 -17.41 -1.98
CA LYS A 51 5.58 -17.41 -1.11
C LYS A 51 6.00 -17.71 0.33
N ALA A 52 6.74 -18.77 0.55
CA ALA A 52 7.23 -19.11 1.89
C ALA A 52 8.23 -18.05 2.40
N ALA A 53 9.03 -17.44 1.52
CA ALA A 53 9.90 -16.34 1.86
C ALA A 53 9.12 -15.11 2.35
N ALA A 54 7.99 -14.77 1.71
CA ALA A 54 7.12 -13.69 2.13
C ALA A 54 6.47 -13.95 3.49
N GLU A 55 6.01 -15.19 3.73
CA GLU A 55 5.48 -15.60 5.03
C GLU A 55 6.55 -15.50 6.13
N ALA A 56 7.77 -15.96 5.85
CA ALA A 56 8.89 -15.85 6.78
C ALA A 56 9.29 -14.40 7.07
N LEU A 57 9.24 -13.54 6.06
CA LEU A 57 9.50 -12.09 6.19
C LEU A 57 8.44 -11.42 7.07
N LEU A 58 7.18 -11.75 6.85
CA LEU A 58 6.07 -11.25 7.68
C LEU A 58 6.24 -11.67 9.14
N ASP A 59 6.59 -12.92 9.36
CA ASP A 59 6.90 -13.46 10.69
C ASP A 59 8.07 -12.74 11.36
N TYR A 60 9.12 -12.42 10.61
CA TYR A 60 10.24 -11.62 11.11
C TYR A 60 9.75 -10.25 11.59
N TYR A 61 8.97 -9.55 10.79
CA TYR A 61 8.45 -8.23 11.18
C TYR A 61 7.49 -8.29 12.37
N ARG A 62 6.65 -9.33 12.46
CA ARG A 62 5.71 -9.52 13.58
C ARG A 62 6.44 -9.77 14.92
N ARG A 63 7.59 -10.46 14.88
CA ARG A 63 8.39 -10.78 16.07
C ARG A 63 9.44 -9.75 16.42
N ARG A 64 9.64 -8.78 15.56
CA ARG A 64 10.68 -7.76 15.72
C ARG A 64 10.34 -6.82 16.87
N THR A 65 11.23 -6.76 17.87
CA THR A 65 11.07 -5.91 19.07
C THR A 65 12.05 -4.73 19.12
N GLY A 66 13.04 -4.69 18.22
CA GLY A 66 14.11 -3.69 18.24
C GLY A 66 13.77 -2.35 17.61
N VAL A 67 12.56 -2.19 17.01
CA VAL A 67 12.08 -0.93 16.47
C VAL A 67 10.85 -0.52 17.24
N VAL A 68 11.01 0.48 18.07
CA VAL A 68 9.91 1.10 18.81
C VAL A 68 9.50 2.36 18.03
N CYS A 69 8.27 2.39 17.54
CA CYS A 69 7.62 3.65 17.17
C CYS A 69 7.08 4.26 18.46
N PRO A 70 7.54 5.45 18.90
CA PRO A 70 7.10 6.05 20.16
C PRO A 70 5.57 6.24 20.24
N ASP A 71 4.94 6.44 19.07
CA ASP A 71 3.49 6.66 18.95
C ASP A 71 2.69 5.36 18.77
N ALA A 72 3.36 4.21 18.67
CA ALA A 72 2.74 2.91 18.44
C ALA A 72 3.40 1.83 19.31
N ASP A 73 3.49 2.06 20.62
CA ASP A 73 3.85 0.98 21.57
C ASP A 73 2.81 -0.13 21.46
N PRO A 74 3.17 -1.33 20.96
CA PRO A 74 2.23 -2.43 20.83
C PRO A 74 1.56 -2.85 22.14
N ALA A 75 2.25 -2.62 23.29
CA ALA A 75 1.73 -2.94 24.61
C ALA A 75 0.74 -1.90 25.15
N GLY A 76 0.75 -0.69 24.59
CA GLY A 76 -0.06 0.44 25.04
C GLY A 76 -1.07 0.95 23.99
N ILE A 77 -1.26 0.23 22.86
CA ILE A 77 -2.22 0.67 21.84
C ILE A 77 -3.63 0.73 22.44
N THR A 78 -4.23 1.91 22.35
CA THR A 78 -5.65 2.12 22.66
C THR A 78 -6.32 2.78 21.48
N ILE A 79 -7.61 2.55 21.32
CA ILE A 79 -8.45 3.20 20.31
C ILE A 79 -9.62 3.89 21.00
N THR A 80 -9.86 5.15 20.67
CA THR A 80 -11.04 5.86 21.16
C THR A 80 -12.26 5.46 20.32
N PRO A 81 -13.50 5.65 20.85
CA PRO A 81 -14.71 5.41 20.05
C PRO A 81 -14.75 6.23 18.75
N GLU A 82 -14.17 7.42 18.76
CA GLU A 82 -14.08 8.27 17.58
C GLU A 82 -13.08 7.71 16.55
N GLU A 83 -11.91 7.26 16.97
CA GLU A 83 -10.94 6.60 16.11
C GLU A 83 -11.49 5.29 15.55
N GLN A 84 -12.22 4.51 16.36
CA GLN A 84 -12.88 3.29 15.87
C GLN A 84 -13.87 3.61 14.75
N ARG A 85 -14.71 4.64 14.95
CA ARG A 85 -15.63 5.10 13.91
C ARG A 85 -14.90 5.49 12.63
N TRP A 86 -13.79 6.23 12.71
CA TRP A 86 -13.02 6.61 11.52
C TRP A 86 -12.39 5.40 10.81
N ALA A 87 -11.98 4.39 11.57
CA ALA A 87 -11.51 3.14 10.99
C ALA A 87 -12.63 2.40 10.25
N ASP A 88 -13.84 2.34 10.84
CA ASP A 88 -14.99 1.69 10.23
C ASP A 88 -15.51 2.46 9.01
N GLU A 89 -15.55 3.78 9.09
CA GLU A 89 -15.92 4.67 7.96
C GLU A 89 -14.95 4.52 6.79
N ALA A 90 -13.65 4.33 7.07
CA ALA A 90 -12.63 4.12 6.03
C ALA A 90 -12.88 2.84 5.23
N MET A 91 -13.37 1.76 5.88
CA MET A 91 -13.78 0.52 5.19
C MET A 91 -14.88 0.74 4.13
N GLU A 92 -15.55 1.89 4.17
CA GLU A 92 -16.58 2.32 3.21
C GLU A 92 -16.11 3.51 2.35
N HIS A 93 -14.80 3.75 2.25
CA HIS A 93 -14.17 4.89 1.59
C HIS A 93 -14.70 6.26 2.07
N ARG A 94 -15.06 6.33 3.35
CA ARG A 94 -15.40 7.59 4.04
C ARG A 94 -14.21 8.00 4.89
N PHE A 95 -13.45 8.98 4.41
CA PHE A 95 -12.17 9.29 5.02
C PHE A 95 -12.25 10.46 6.00
N PHE A 96 -11.75 10.22 7.22
CA PHE A 96 -11.41 11.27 8.16
C PHE A 96 -10.11 11.95 7.73
N VAL A 97 -10.19 13.14 7.23
CA VAL A 97 -9.03 13.90 6.77
C VAL A 97 -8.48 14.83 7.85
N HIS A 98 -9.35 15.54 8.57
CA HIS A 98 -8.97 16.46 9.65
C HIS A 98 -10.19 16.89 10.47
N LYS A 99 -9.97 17.24 11.76
CA LYS A 99 -11.04 17.70 12.69
C LYS A 99 -11.86 18.88 12.17
N GLY A 100 -11.27 19.75 11.35
CA GLY A 100 -11.98 20.89 10.74
C GLY A 100 -12.91 20.51 9.58
N TYR A 101 -12.88 19.28 9.10
CA TYR A 101 -13.64 18.80 7.95
C TYR A 101 -14.44 17.56 8.37
N GLN A 102 -15.58 17.81 9.02
CA GLN A 102 -16.49 16.78 9.51
C GLN A 102 -17.88 17.03 8.94
N PRO A 103 -18.66 15.95 8.69
CA PRO A 103 -18.32 14.54 8.82
C PRO A 103 -17.33 14.05 7.78
N SER A 104 -16.85 12.79 7.89
CA SER A 104 -16.03 12.14 6.87
C SER A 104 -16.74 12.12 5.52
N TYR A 105 -16.03 12.46 4.45
CA TYR A 105 -16.60 12.50 3.10
C TYR A 105 -16.43 11.14 2.42
N PHE A 106 -17.42 10.75 1.62
CA PHE A 106 -17.35 9.57 0.77
C PHE A 106 -16.62 9.89 -0.52
N TYR A 107 -15.58 9.12 -0.81
CA TYR A 107 -14.69 9.31 -1.96
C TYR A 107 -14.97 8.37 -3.14
N GLY A 108 -16.09 7.64 -3.11
CA GLY A 108 -16.53 6.74 -4.17
C GLY A 108 -16.12 5.28 -3.94
N ASP A 109 -16.82 4.35 -4.60
CA ASP A 109 -16.46 2.93 -4.60
C ASP A 109 -15.11 2.71 -5.31
N ASP A 110 -14.87 3.42 -6.40
CA ASP A 110 -13.56 3.64 -7.01
C ASP A 110 -13.03 4.98 -6.51
N ILE A 111 -12.12 4.95 -5.55
CA ILE A 111 -11.69 6.12 -4.78
C ILE A 111 -11.24 7.27 -5.71
N ASP A 112 -11.94 8.40 -5.65
CA ASP A 112 -11.57 9.63 -6.33
C ASP A 112 -10.65 10.46 -5.41
N TRP A 113 -9.34 10.30 -5.55
CA TRP A 113 -8.32 11.04 -4.81
C TRP A 113 -8.28 12.54 -5.14
N GLU A 114 -8.99 12.98 -6.19
CA GLU A 114 -9.14 14.37 -6.57
C GLU A 114 -10.43 15.02 -6.05
N TYR A 115 -11.33 14.22 -5.45
CA TYR A 115 -12.62 14.72 -4.96
C TYR A 115 -12.45 15.89 -3.99
N TRP A 116 -13.08 16.99 -4.31
CA TRP A 116 -12.93 18.26 -3.61
C TRP A 116 -14.29 18.77 -3.09
N PRO A 117 -14.86 18.16 -2.03
CA PRO A 117 -16.19 18.51 -1.50
C PRO A 117 -16.27 19.91 -0.92
N VAL A 118 -15.16 20.45 -0.45
CA VAL A 118 -15.03 21.81 0.08
C VAL A 118 -13.89 22.50 -0.67
N LYS A 119 -14.13 23.67 -1.24
CA LYS A 119 -13.13 24.44 -2.00
C LYS A 119 -12.08 25.08 -1.08
N ASP A 120 -11.31 24.23 -0.45
CA ASP A 120 -10.20 24.56 0.43
C ASP A 120 -9.04 23.62 0.12
N ASN A 121 -7.90 24.17 -0.27
CA ASN A 121 -6.69 23.40 -0.59
C ASN A 121 -6.20 22.60 0.63
N GLU A 122 -6.41 23.10 1.85
CA GLU A 122 -6.00 22.39 3.07
C GLU A 122 -6.72 21.03 3.18
N LEU A 123 -8.00 20.93 2.79
CA LEU A 123 -8.71 19.64 2.75
C LEU A 123 -7.98 18.64 1.83
N ARG A 124 -7.58 19.08 0.65
CA ARG A 124 -6.86 18.23 -0.34
C ARG A 124 -5.52 17.78 0.23
N TRP A 125 -4.77 18.67 0.85
CA TRP A 125 -3.49 18.31 1.49
C TRP A 125 -3.68 17.37 2.66
N GLN A 126 -4.72 17.56 3.47
CA GLN A 126 -5.02 16.66 4.58
C GLN A 126 -5.47 15.26 4.10
N LEU A 127 -6.16 15.17 2.97
CA LEU A 127 -6.52 13.89 2.36
C LEU A 127 -5.28 13.04 2.11
N HIS A 128 -4.26 13.60 1.47
CA HIS A 128 -3.04 12.87 1.12
C HIS A 128 -2.09 12.63 2.30
N ARG A 129 -2.41 13.10 3.51
CA ARG A 129 -1.76 12.70 4.77
C ARG A 129 -2.36 11.42 5.37
N MET A 130 -3.46 10.94 4.83
CA MET A 130 -4.07 9.63 5.13
C MET A 130 -4.21 9.33 6.61
N LYS A 131 -4.68 10.30 7.38
CA LYS A 131 -4.73 10.23 8.85
C LYS A 131 -5.63 9.10 9.38
N TRP A 132 -6.61 8.64 8.61
CA TRP A 132 -7.48 7.51 8.96
C TRP A 132 -6.74 6.16 8.98
N TRP A 133 -5.57 6.06 8.32
CA TRP A 133 -4.76 4.83 8.34
C TRP A 133 -4.24 4.50 9.73
N VAL A 134 -4.01 5.50 10.60
CA VAL A 134 -3.60 5.26 11.99
C VAL A 134 -4.72 4.58 12.78
N PRO A 135 -5.97 5.07 12.80
CA PRO A 135 -7.12 4.36 13.36
C PRO A 135 -7.31 2.95 12.79
N MET A 136 -7.21 2.75 11.47
CA MET A 136 -7.31 1.42 10.86
C MET A 136 -6.24 0.47 11.39
N GLY A 137 -5.00 0.92 11.50
CA GLY A 137 -3.90 0.15 12.08
C GLY A 137 -4.13 -0.21 13.55
N LYS A 138 -4.69 0.73 14.35
CA LYS A 138 -5.08 0.47 15.74
C LYS A 138 -6.20 -0.57 15.83
N ALA A 139 -7.25 -0.41 15.02
CA ALA A 139 -8.38 -1.35 14.96
C ALA A 139 -7.91 -2.76 14.59
N TYR A 140 -7.06 -2.89 13.57
CA TYR A 140 -6.42 -4.15 13.20
C TYR A 140 -5.64 -4.78 14.36
N ARG A 141 -4.78 -4.01 15.00
CA ARG A 141 -3.91 -4.50 16.07
C ARG A 141 -4.67 -4.98 17.30
N LEU A 142 -5.79 -4.35 17.62
CA LEU A 142 -6.61 -4.67 18.78
C LEU A 142 -7.61 -5.81 18.51
N SER A 143 -8.16 -5.88 17.30
CA SER A 143 -9.18 -6.88 16.95
C SER A 143 -8.61 -8.13 16.29
N GLY A 144 -7.48 -8.04 15.58
CA GLY A 144 -6.99 -9.07 14.67
C GLY A 144 -7.83 -9.24 13.41
N ASP A 145 -8.73 -8.29 13.12
CA ASP A 145 -9.57 -8.35 11.92
C ASP A 145 -8.78 -7.95 10.67
N GLU A 146 -8.42 -8.95 9.88
CA GLU A 146 -7.60 -8.80 8.67
C GLU A 146 -8.26 -7.90 7.60
N ARG A 147 -9.55 -7.61 7.68
CA ARG A 147 -10.22 -6.71 6.74
C ARG A 147 -9.62 -5.31 6.77
N TYR A 148 -9.26 -4.77 7.95
CA TYR A 148 -8.62 -3.46 8.05
C TYR A 148 -7.26 -3.42 7.32
N ALA A 149 -6.46 -4.48 7.47
CA ALA A 149 -5.17 -4.57 6.81
C ALA A 149 -5.32 -4.74 5.29
N ALA A 150 -6.31 -5.54 4.85
CA ALA A 150 -6.60 -5.75 3.45
C ALA A 150 -7.08 -4.46 2.77
N GLU A 151 -7.99 -3.73 3.41
CA GLU A 151 -8.48 -2.44 2.91
C GLU A 151 -7.37 -1.39 2.86
N TRP A 152 -6.57 -1.28 3.91
CA TRP A 152 -5.39 -0.40 3.91
C TRP A 152 -4.46 -0.69 2.72
N CYS A 153 -4.19 -1.99 2.43
CA CYS A 153 -3.39 -2.37 1.27
C CYS A 153 -4.06 -1.98 -0.04
N ALA A 154 -5.37 -2.16 -0.16
CA ALA A 154 -6.13 -1.80 -1.34
C ALA A 154 -6.09 -0.29 -1.61
N GLU A 155 -6.37 0.54 -0.59
CA GLU A 155 -6.26 1.99 -0.66
C GLU A 155 -4.83 2.44 -1.06
N TYR A 156 -3.80 1.88 -0.42
CA TYR A 156 -2.41 2.21 -0.72
C TYR A 156 -2.04 1.92 -2.17
N LEU A 157 -2.39 0.72 -2.66
CA LEU A 157 -2.09 0.32 -4.04
C LEU A 157 -2.90 1.13 -5.06
N ASP A 158 -4.16 1.45 -4.75
CA ASP A 158 -4.99 2.32 -5.58
C ASP A 158 -4.41 3.74 -5.66
N TRP A 159 -4.00 4.28 -4.51
CA TRP A 159 -3.34 5.58 -4.45
C TRP A 159 -2.07 5.62 -5.28
N MET A 160 -1.18 4.63 -5.14
CA MET A 160 0.06 4.52 -5.91
C MET A 160 -0.21 4.44 -7.43
N ARG A 161 -1.23 3.70 -7.82
CA ARG A 161 -1.63 3.55 -9.22
C ARG A 161 -2.17 4.84 -9.82
N LYS A 162 -3.00 5.56 -9.07
CA LYS A 162 -3.67 6.79 -9.53
C LYS A 162 -2.78 8.04 -9.42
N ASN A 163 -1.71 7.98 -8.61
CA ASN A 163 -0.81 9.11 -8.35
C ASN A 163 0.65 8.74 -8.69
N PRO A 164 0.98 8.41 -9.96
CA PRO A 164 2.34 8.05 -10.35
C PRO A 164 3.29 9.24 -10.22
N LEU A 165 4.54 9.00 -9.83
CA LEU A 165 5.56 10.03 -9.66
C LEU A 165 5.82 10.82 -10.94
N THR A 166 5.64 10.20 -12.10
CA THR A 166 5.79 10.83 -13.43
C THR A 166 4.83 12.00 -13.64
N ALA A 167 3.67 12.01 -12.99
CA ALA A 167 2.73 13.13 -13.07
C ALA A 167 3.31 14.43 -12.45
N TYR A 168 4.28 14.33 -11.57
CA TYR A 168 4.98 15.46 -10.97
C TYR A 168 5.93 16.14 -11.97
N ASP A 169 6.61 15.38 -12.82
CA ASP A 169 7.59 15.88 -13.79
C ASP A 169 6.92 16.64 -14.94
N GLU A 170 5.63 16.40 -15.17
CA GLU A 170 4.82 17.08 -16.20
C GLU A 170 4.26 18.44 -15.74
N ARG A 171 4.63 18.89 -14.55
CA ARG A 171 4.15 20.11 -13.94
C ARG A 171 4.47 21.33 -14.80
N LYS A 172 3.43 22.09 -15.15
CA LYS A 172 3.57 23.41 -15.79
C LYS A 172 3.62 24.49 -14.72
N ALA A 173 4.54 25.43 -14.86
CA ALA A 173 4.68 26.55 -13.93
C ALA A 173 3.34 27.28 -13.73
N GLY A 174 2.96 27.49 -12.47
CA GLY A 174 1.78 28.24 -12.07
C GLY A 174 0.46 27.47 -11.93
N ASN A 175 0.43 26.19 -12.29
CA ASN A 175 -0.76 25.35 -12.11
C ASN A 175 -0.56 24.34 -10.97
N TRP A 176 -1.45 24.37 -9.98
CA TRP A 176 -1.54 23.33 -8.98
C TRP A 176 -2.19 22.08 -9.59
N THR A 177 -1.41 21.01 -9.71
CA THR A 177 -1.87 19.71 -10.19
C THR A 177 -2.16 18.79 -9.03
N GLN A 178 -2.81 17.66 -9.30
CA GLN A 178 -2.97 16.60 -8.32
C GLN A 178 -1.62 16.13 -7.76
N ALA A 179 -0.61 15.98 -8.61
CA ALA A 179 0.73 15.62 -8.18
C ALA A 179 1.30 16.61 -7.15
N GLU A 180 1.06 17.90 -7.31
CA GLU A 180 1.48 18.91 -6.33
C GLU A 180 0.77 18.73 -4.98
N ASN A 181 -0.53 18.44 -5.01
CA ASN A 181 -1.26 18.17 -3.77
C ASN A 181 -0.74 16.91 -3.05
N VAL A 182 -0.36 15.88 -3.81
CA VAL A 182 0.18 14.63 -3.26
C VAL A 182 1.57 14.82 -2.66
N TYR A 183 2.48 15.51 -3.37
CA TYR A 183 3.89 15.60 -2.95
C TYR A 183 4.21 16.72 -1.97
N PHE A 184 3.36 17.70 -1.83
CA PHE A 184 3.54 18.79 -0.87
C PHE A 184 2.61 18.74 0.35
N ALA A 185 1.77 17.72 0.45
CA ALA A 185 0.94 17.44 1.62
C ALA A 185 1.70 16.68 2.68
#